data_b44ce8fca07a6f228c9ba251fdb08b68
#
_entry.id   b44ce8fca07a6f228c9ba251fdb08b68
#
_cell.length_a   1.000
_cell.length_b   1.000
_cell.length_c   1.000
_cell.angle_alpha   90.00
_cell.angle_beta   90.00
_cell.angle_gamma   90.00
#
_symmetry.space_group_name_H-M   'P 1'
#
loop_
_entity.id
_entity.type
_entity.pdbx_description
1 polymer ?
#
loop_
_entity_poly.entity_id
_entity_poly.type
_entity_poly.pdbx_seq_one_letter_code
_entity_poly.pdbx_strand_id
1 'polypeptide(L)'
;NKDIILFIAGKDYLEAGPSMIILSCSLFFALFSTMHSSTILIPYGREKVTLDGAIIGAVVNLLLNFIFIPIWKENGAALTTLIAETTVFLIYIHITKQYYTHLNGIRTMVQCIIGSCGIVLVLFMFRNLEINIFIRIFVKVGVSVIVYFALQIVTKNQIVMDLSLIHISE
;
A
#
# COMPACT_ATOMS: atom_id res chain seq x y z
N ASN A 1 -2.51 -12.97 -7.74
CA ASN A 1 -3.06 -13.37 -6.42
C ASN A 1 -3.24 -14.88 -6.26
N LYS A 2 -3.77 -15.61 -7.28
CA LYS A 2 -3.97 -17.06 -7.17
C LYS A 2 -2.68 -17.83 -6.83
N ASP A 3 -1.57 -17.46 -7.46
CA ASP A 3 -0.28 -18.11 -7.24
C ASP A 3 0.23 -17.92 -5.79
N ILE A 4 0.02 -16.74 -5.22
CA ILE A 4 0.42 -16.41 -3.84
C ILE A 4 -0.43 -17.22 -2.85
N ILE A 5 -1.76 -17.28 -3.08
CA ILE A 5 -2.67 -18.06 -2.25
C ILE A 5 -2.31 -19.55 -2.30
N LEU A 6 -2.10 -20.09 -3.51
CA LEU A 6 -1.70 -21.49 -3.70
C LEU A 6 -0.37 -21.81 -3.02
N PHE A 7 0.55 -20.86 -3.03
CA PHE A 7 1.88 -21.03 -2.44
C PHE A 7 1.85 -21.00 -0.91
N ILE A 8 1.10 -20.05 -0.31
CA ILE A 8 1.10 -19.83 1.15
C ILE A 8 0.05 -20.69 1.85
N ALA A 9 -1.15 -20.78 1.31
CA ALA A 9 -2.30 -21.33 2.00
C ALA A 9 -2.90 -22.61 1.34
N GLY A 10 -2.52 -22.90 0.10
CA GLY A 10 -3.01 -24.08 -0.62
C GLY A 10 -4.33 -23.85 -1.39
N LYS A 11 -4.85 -24.94 -1.99
CA LYS A 11 -6.00 -24.87 -2.90
C LYS A 11 -7.32 -24.49 -2.21
N ASP A 12 -7.46 -24.86 -0.96
CA ASP A 12 -8.70 -24.65 -0.18
C ASP A 12 -8.97 -23.17 0.14
N TYR A 13 -7.92 -22.33 0.02
CA TYR A 13 -8.01 -20.88 0.27
C TYR A 13 -8.15 -20.03 -1.00
N LEU A 14 -8.41 -20.62 -2.16
CA LEU A 14 -8.60 -19.87 -3.41
C LEU A 14 -9.80 -18.92 -3.36
N GLU A 15 -10.80 -19.20 -2.53
CA GLU A 15 -11.97 -18.36 -2.30
C GLU A 15 -11.62 -17.03 -1.58
N ALA A 16 -10.48 -16.97 -0.87
CA ALA A 16 -10.00 -15.74 -0.23
C ALA A 16 -9.42 -14.71 -1.22
N GLY A 17 -9.39 -15.01 -2.52
CA GLY A 17 -8.87 -14.12 -3.55
C GLY A 17 -9.48 -12.72 -3.56
N PRO A 18 -10.80 -12.55 -3.50
CA PRO A 18 -11.46 -11.24 -3.43
C PRO A 18 -11.06 -10.46 -2.17
N SER A 19 -11.05 -11.10 -0.99
CA SER A 19 -10.62 -10.48 0.27
C SER A 19 -9.19 -9.97 0.19
N MET A 20 -8.27 -10.73 -0.40
CA MET A 20 -6.87 -10.31 -0.62
C MET A 20 -6.77 -9.06 -1.49
N ILE A 21 -7.59 -8.92 -2.53
CA ILE A 21 -7.61 -7.72 -3.37
C ILE A 21 -8.07 -6.51 -2.57
N ILE A 22 -9.16 -6.65 -1.81
CA ILE A 22 -9.71 -5.57 -0.97
C ILE A 22 -8.66 -5.15 0.09
N LEU A 23 -8.03 -6.10 0.77
CA LEU A 23 -6.97 -5.83 1.75
C LEU A 23 -5.72 -5.20 1.12
N SER A 24 -5.38 -5.55 -0.13
CA SER A 24 -4.29 -4.88 -0.84
C SER A 24 -4.61 -3.40 -1.10
N CYS A 25 -5.87 -3.06 -1.38
CA CYS A 25 -6.31 -1.67 -1.49
C CYS A 25 -6.29 -0.97 -0.12
N SER A 26 -6.69 -1.64 0.97
CA SER A 26 -6.64 -1.04 2.31
C SER A 26 -5.21 -0.75 2.76
N LEU A 27 -4.26 -1.62 2.41
CA LEU A 27 -2.84 -1.43 2.69
C LEU A 27 -2.29 -0.12 2.08
N PHE A 28 -2.76 0.26 0.89
CA PHE A 28 -2.40 1.55 0.29
C PHE A 28 -2.78 2.71 1.21
N PHE A 29 -4.01 2.77 1.69
CA PHE A 29 -4.46 3.83 2.60
C PHE A 29 -3.74 3.79 3.95
N ALA A 30 -3.53 2.59 4.52
CA ALA A 30 -2.79 2.40 5.76
C ALA A 30 -1.35 2.93 5.68
N LEU A 31 -0.62 2.62 4.59
CA LEU A 31 0.74 3.11 4.38
C LEU A 31 0.78 4.64 4.26
N PHE A 32 -0.16 5.25 3.52
CA PHE A 32 -0.24 6.70 3.43
C PHE A 32 -0.60 7.35 4.76
N SER A 33 -1.52 6.77 5.52
CA SER A 33 -1.85 7.24 6.88
C SER A 33 -0.63 7.19 7.80
N THR A 34 0.10 6.07 7.80
CA THR A 34 1.34 5.92 8.57
C THR A 34 2.39 6.94 8.16
N MET A 35 2.56 7.18 6.86
CA MET A 35 3.47 8.20 6.36
C MET A 35 3.09 9.60 6.86
N HIS A 36 1.82 10.00 6.78
CA HIS A 36 1.38 11.30 7.29
C HIS A 36 1.59 11.44 8.80
N SER A 37 1.32 10.36 9.54
CA SER A 37 1.53 10.32 10.98
C SER A 37 3.02 10.50 11.34
N SER A 38 3.89 9.67 10.77
CA SER A 38 5.30 9.61 11.15
C SER A 38 6.13 10.80 10.63
N THR A 39 5.80 11.32 9.44
CA THR A 39 6.60 12.40 8.83
C THR A 39 6.06 13.80 9.08
N ILE A 40 4.78 13.94 9.42
CA ILE A 40 4.15 15.25 9.64
C ILE A 40 3.58 15.37 11.05
N LEU A 41 2.59 14.54 11.40
CA LEU A 41 1.84 14.75 12.64
C LEU A 41 2.73 14.64 13.89
N ILE A 42 3.53 13.57 14.01
CA ILE A 42 4.41 13.37 15.17
C ILE A 42 5.51 14.44 15.26
N PRO A 43 6.30 14.75 14.20
CA PRO A 43 7.32 15.79 14.27
C PRO A 43 6.77 17.20 14.57
N TYR A 44 5.52 17.48 14.22
CA TYR A 44 4.87 18.75 14.53
C TYR A 44 4.13 18.75 15.89
N GLY A 45 4.35 17.75 16.75
CA GLY A 45 3.74 17.65 18.08
C GLY A 45 2.24 17.39 18.04
N ARG A 46 1.75 16.74 16.99
CA ARG A 46 0.34 16.41 16.76
C ARG A 46 0.03 14.93 17.01
N GLU A 47 0.71 14.29 17.97
CA GLU A 47 0.53 12.86 18.28
C GLU A 47 -0.93 12.56 18.69
N LYS A 48 -1.61 13.54 19.32
CA LYS A 48 -3.02 13.40 19.68
C LYS A 48 -3.90 13.15 18.46
N VAL A 49 -3.63 13.81 17.33
CA VAL A 49 -4.37 13.58 16.08
C VAL A 49 -4.15 12.17 15.56
N THR A 50 -2.92 11.66 15.69
CA THR A 50 -2.60 10.25 15.33
C THR A 50 -3.39 9.27 16.20
N LEU A 51 -3.45 9.51 17.50
CA LEU A 51 -4.21 8.68 18.43
C LEU A 51 -5.72 8.75 18.13
N ASP A 52 -6.28 9.95 17.98
CA ASP A 52 -7.70 10.15 17.69
C ASP A 52 -8.10 9.47 16.38
N GLY A 53 -7.26 9.60 15.33
CA GLY A 53 -7.48 8.93 14.05
C GLY A 53 -7.48 7.40 14.18
N ALA A 54 -6.54 6.83 14.94
CA ALA A 54 -6.48 5.39 15.19
C ALA A 54 -7.73 4.91 15.96
N ILE A 55 -8.20 5.67 16.95
CA ILE A 55 -9.42 5.34 17.71
C ILE A 55 -10.64 5.39 16.77
N ILE A 56 -10.78 6.44 15.96
CA ILE A 56 -11.88 6.57 15.00
C ILE A 56 -11.86 5.39 14.01
N GLY A 57 -10.69 5.05 13.46
CA GLY A 57 -10.54 3.92 12.55
C GLY A 57 -10.96 2.59 13.20
N ALA A 58 -10.53 2.34 14.44
CA ALA A 58 -10.88 1.15 15.19
C ALA A 58 -12.40 1.07 15.46
N VAL A 59 -13.03 2.17 15.87
CA VAL A 59 -14.47 2.24 16.12
C VAL A 59 -15.26 2.02 14.83
N VAL A 60 -14.88 2.67 13.74
CA VAL A 60 -15.52 2.47 12.41
C VAL A 60 -15.40 1.02 11.97
N ASN A 61 -14.20 0.44 12.06
CA ASN A 61 -13.98 -0.97 11.71
C ASN A 61 -14.87 -1.90 12.55
N LEU A 62 -14.87 -1.70 13.89
CA LEU A 62 -15.65 -2.54 14.80
C LEU A 62 -17.14 -2.47 14.50
N LEU A 63 -17.70 -1.27 14.36
CA LEU A 63 -19.14 -1.08 14.11
C LEU A 63 -19.55 -1.68 12.76
N LEU A 64 -18.77 -1.47 11.72
CA LEU A 64 -19.06 -2.01 10.40
C LEU A 64 -18.89 -3.53 10.35
N ASN A 65 -17.99 -4.12 11.13
CA ASN A 65 -17.83 -5.56 11.22
C ASN A 65 -19.11 -6.27 11.71
N PHE A 66 -19.83 -5.68 12.65
CA PHE A 66 -21.12 -6.25 13.12
C PHE A 66 -22.18 -6.33 11.99
N ILE A 67 -22.08 -5.46 10.99
CA ILE A 67 -23.01 -5.41 9.87
C ILE A 67 -22.53 -6.29 8.71
N PHE A 68 -21.27 -6.14 8.31
CA PHE A 68 -20.78 -6.72 7.07
C PHE A 68 -20.25 -8.15 7.19
N ILE A 69 -19.70 -8.55 8.36
CA ILE A 69 -19.21 -9.92 8.55
C ILE A 69 -20.35 -10.95 8.47
N PRO A 70 -21.52 -10.75 9.10
CA PRO A 70 -22.63 -11.69 8.99
C PRO A 70 -23.13 -11.89 7.54
N ILE A 71 -22.98 -10.86 6.68
CA ILE A 71 -23.48 -10.86 5.30
C ILE A 71 -22.43 -11.43 4.33
N TRP A 72 -21.18 -10.97 4.45
CA TRP A 72 -20.11 -11.24 3.47
C TRP A 72 -18.90 -11.96 4.05
N LYS A 73 -18.97 -12.44 5.28
CA LYS A 73 -17.90 -13.18 5.98
C LYS A 73 -16.55 -12.46 5.86
N GLU A 74 -15.52 -13.15 5.37
CA GLU A 74 -14.15 -12.61 5.18
C GLU A 74 -14.08 -11.40 4.23
N ASN A 75 -14.93 -11.37 3.19
CA ASN A 75 -15.02 -10.22 2.30
C ASN A 75 -15.60 -9.00 3.02
N GLY A 76 -16.54 -9.23 3.94
CA GLY A 76 -17.09 -8.19 4.82
C GLY A 76 -16.01 -7.58 5.72
N ALA A 77 -15.22 -8.41 6.39
CA ALA A 77 -14.11 -7.96 7.22
C ALA A 77 -13.05 -7.18 6.41
N ALA A 78 -12.73 -7.64 5.21
CA ALA A 78 -11.80 -6.94 4.31
C ALA A 78 -12.33 -5.55 3.90
N LEU A 79 -13.63 -5.46 3.58
CA LEU A 79 -14.27 -4.21 3.19
C LEU A 79 -14.32 -3.20 4.34
N THR A 80 -14.65 -3.65 5.55
CA THR A 80 -14.69 -2.77 6.73
C THR A 80 -13.31 -2.22 7.08
N THR A 81 -12.26 -3.04 6.92
CA THR A 81 -10.87 -2.59 7.05
C THR A 81 -10.54 -1.53 6.01
N LEU A 82 -10.91 -1.72 4.74
CA LEU A 82 -10.71 -0.73 3.69
C LEU A 82 -11.40 0.61 4.02
N ILE A 83 -12.65 0.57 4.49
CA ILE A 83 -13.40 1.77 4.88
C ILE A 83 -12.73 2.47 6.07
N ALA A 84 -12.31 1.73 7.09
CA ALA A 84 -11.64 2.27 8.26
C ALA A 84 -10.31 2.97 7.89
N GLU A 85 -9.44 2.30 7.13
CA GLU A 85 -8.17 2.86 6.68
C GLU A 85 -8.34 4.09 5.79
N THR A 86 -9.34 4.06 4.89
CA THR A 86 -9.70 5.20 4.06
C THR A 86 -10.16 6.39 4.94
N THR A 87 -10.94 6.12 5.99
CA THR A 87 -11.40 7.15 6.92
C THR A 87 -10.24 7.81 7.65
N VAL A 88 -9.31 7.03 8.19
CA VAL A 88 -8.10 7.54 8.86
C VAL A 88 -7.26 8.36 7.89
N PHE A 89 -7.04 7.87 6.67
CA PHE A 89 -6.32 8.58 5.62
C PHE A 89 -6.93 9.95 5.31
N LEU A 90 -8.26 10.02 5.13
CA LEU A 90 -8.95 11.27 4.84
C LEU A 90 -8.85 12.27 6.00
N ILE A 91 -8.91 11.80 7.25
CA ILE A 91 -8.70 12.66 8.43
C ILE A 91 -7.29 13.24 8.42
N TYR A 92 -6.27 12.39 8.22
CA TYR A 92 -4.87 12.83 8.26
C TYR A 92 -4.55 13.79 7.10
N ILE A 93 -4.97 13.49 5.88
CA ILE A 93 -4.72 14.38 4.74
C ILE A 93 -5.42 15.73 4.92
N HIS A 94 -6.64 15.74 5.48
CA HIS A 94 -7.37 16.97 5.75
C HIS A 94 -6.63 17.88 6.74
N ILE A 95 -6.06 17.30 7.81
CA ILE A 95 -5.34 18.04 8.84
C ILE A 95 -3.95 18.44 8.36
N THR A 96 -3.27 17.56 7.60
CA THR A 96 -1.89 17.81 7.16
C THR A 96 -1.77 18.69 5.92
N LYS A 97 -2.87 18.96 5.19
CA LYS A 97 -2.85 19.78 3.97
C LYS A 97 -2.18 21.15 4.13
N GLN A 98 -2.27 21.76 5.31
CA GLN A 98 -1.66 23.06 5.61
C GLN A 98 -0.11 23.02 5.65
N TYR A 99 0.48 21.82 5.80
CA TYR A 99 1.93 21.61 5.87
C TYR A 99 2.55 21.31 4.49
N TYR A 100 1.73 21.07 3.45
CA TYR A 100 2.19 20.70 2.11
C TYR A 100 2.76 21.86 1.27
N THR A 101 2.56 23.10 1.67
CA THR A 101 2.98 24.28 0.89
C THR A 101 4.49 24.38 0.66
N HIS A 102 5.29 23.60 1.38
CA HIS A 102 6.75 23.59 1.28
C HIS A 102 7.34 22.28 0.73
N LEU A 103 6.52 21.30 0.38
CA LEU A 103 7.00 19.99 -0.07
C LEU A 103 6.77 19.81 -1.58
N ASN A 104 7.81 19.43 -2.32
CA ASN A 104 7.69 18.91 -3.70
C ASN A 104 6.95 17.56 -3.77
N GLY A 105 6.04 17.32 -2.82
CA GLY A 105 5.38 16.04 -2.59
C GLY A 105 4.57 15.54 -3.79
N ILE A 106 3.95 16.45 -4.56
CA ILE A 106 3.16 16.07 -5.74
C ILE A 106 4.05 15.38 -6.79
N ARG A 107 5.25 15.92 -7.03
CA ARG A 107 6.19 15.33 -7.99
C ARG A 107 6.60 13.92 -7.56
N THR A 108 6.95 13.75 -6.29
CA THR A 108 7.33 12.44 -5.73
C THR A 108 6.15 11.44 -5.78
N MET A 109 4.93 11.88 -5.47
CA MET A 109 3.73 11.04 -5.59
C MET A 109 3.51 10.58 -7.03
N VAL A 110 3.60 11.47 -8.00
CA VAL A 110 3.46 11.11 -9.43
C VAL A 110 4.54 10.09 -9.84
N GLN A 111 5.77 10.27 -9.41
CA GLN A 111 6.87 9.34 -9.68
C GLN A 111 6.60 7.95 -9.07
N CYS A 112 6.10 7.88 -7.83
CA CYS A 112 5.71 6.62 -7.19
C CYS A 112 4.55 5.94 -7.94
N ILE A 113 3.56 6.70 -8.42
CA ILE A 113 2.46 6.17 -9.21
C ILE A 113 2.98 5.59 -10.54
N ILE A 114 3.89 6.27 -11.23
CA ILE A 114 4.53 5.76 -12.45
C ILE A 114 5.26 4.45 -12.17
N GLY A 115 6.04 4.38 -11.10
CA GLY A 115 6.71 3.14 -10.68
C GLY A 115 5.73 1.99 -10.39
N SER A 116 4.64 2.29 -9.70
CA SER A 116 3.59 1.30 -9.39
C SER A 116 2.86 0.81 -10.65
N CYS A 117 2.59 1.69 -11.62
CA CYS A 117 2.05 1.30 -12.93
C CYS A 117 3.00 0.37 -13.68
N GLY A 118 4.32 0.61 -13.58
CA GLY A 118 5.34 -0.29 -14.13
C GLY A 118 5.26 -1.70 -13.55
N ILE A 119 5.07 -1.83 -12.24
CA ILE A 119 4.86 -3.13 -11.57
C ILE A 119 3.62 -3.84 -12.12
N VAL A 120 2.49 -3.12 -12.22
CA VAL A 120 1.24 -3.69 -12.75
C VAL A 120 1.42 -4.20 -14.18
N LEU A 121 2.11 -3.45 -15.03
CA LEU A 121 2.43 -3.86 -16.40
C LEU A 121 3.28 -5.14 -16.43
N VAL A 122 4.31 -5.23 -15.61
CA VAL A 122 5.13 -6.45 -15.48
C VAL A 122 4.27 -7.64 -15.06
N LEU A 123 3.45 -7.49 -14.02
CA LEU A 123 2.58 -8.56 -13.55
C LEU A 123 1.58 -9.01 -14.62
N PHE A 124 1.09 -8.07 -15.45
CA PHE A 124 0.19 -8.36 -16.56
C PHE A 124 0.92 -9.10 -17.69
N MET A 125 2.12 -8.65 -18.10
CA MET A 125 2.94 -9.32 -19.11
C MET A 125 3.27 -10.76 -18.74
N PHE A 126 3.64 -10.99 -17.47
CA PHE A 126 4.04 -12.30 -16.97
C PHE A 126 2.86 -13.13 -16.41
N ARG A 127 1.60 -12.74 -16.69
CA ARG A 127 0.44 -13.44 -16.10
C ARG A 127 0.28 -14.88 -16.59
N ASN A 128 0.66 -15.18 -17.84
CA ASN A 128 0.48 -16.47 -18.51
C ASN A 128 1.76 -17.34 -18.55
N LEU A 129 2.74 -17.06 -17.70
CA LEU A 129 3.96 -17.85 -17.63
C LEU A 129 3.66 -19.26 -17.08
N GLU A 130 3.79 -20.26 -17.94
CA GLU A 130 3.61 -21.69 -17.59
C GLU A 130 4.92 -22.31 -17.10
N ILE A 131 5.39 -21.86 -15.94
CA ILE A 131 6.58 -22.39 -15.26
C ILE A 131 6.23 -22.76 -13.82
N ASN A 132 7.15 -23.46 -13.15
CA ASN A 132 6.99 -23.82 -11.75
C ASN A 132 6.57 -22.61 -10.91
N ILE A 133 5.61 -22.80 -9.99
CA ILE A 133 4.99 -21.73 -9.19
C ILE A 133 6.05 -20.91 -8.41
N PHE A 134 7.06 -21.56 -7.86
CA PHE A 134 8.16 -20.90 -7.14
C PHE A 134 8.94 -19.97 -8.06
N ILE A 135 9.39 -20.47 -9.21
CA ILE A 135 10.16 -19.70 -10.19
C ILE A 135 9.31 -18.54 -10.71
N ARG A 136 8.03 -18.77 -10.97
CA ARG A 136 7.09 -17.74 -11.41
C ARG A 136 6.95 -16.58 -10.42
N ILE A 137 6.84 -16.88 -9.12
CA ILE A 137 6.76 -15.85 -8.07
C ILE A 137 8.07 -15.07 -8.00
N PHE A 138 9.22 -15.76 -7.93
CA PHE A 138 10.54 -15.12 -7.86
C PHE A 138 10.82 -14.23 -9.07
N VAL A 139 10.50 -14.70 -10.28
CA VAL A 139 10.68 -13.92 -11.51
C VAL A 139 9.77 -12.68 -11.50
N LYS A 140 8.49 -12.83 -11.17
CA LYS A 140 7.55 -11.70 -11.11
C LYS A 140 8.01 -10.65 -10.10
N VAL A 141 8.40 -11.06 -8.91
CA VAL A 141 8.87 -10.13 -7.87
C VAL A 141 10.19 -9.49 -8.27
N GLY A 142 11.18 -10.27 -8.70
CA GLY A 142 12.50 -9.75 -9.09
C GLY A 142 12.42 -8.73 -10.24
N VAL A 143 11.70 -9.07 -11.32
CA VAL A 143 11.51 -8.15 -12.45
C VAL A 143 10.74 -6.90 -12.03
N SER A 144 9.70 -7.02 -11.19
CA SER A 144 8.93 -5.87 -10.69
C SER A 144 9.79 -4.92 -9.88
N VAL A 145 10.67 -5.44 -9.01
CA VAL A 145 11.61 -4.63 -8.22
C VAL A 145 12.56 -3.88 -9.14
N ILE A 146 13.17 -4.57 -10.10
CA ILE A 146 14.12 -3.97 -11.05
C ILE A 146 13.42 -2.85 -11.86
N VAL A 147 12.24 -3.11 -12.41
CA VAL A 147 11.49 -2.12 -13.19
C VAL A 147 11.10 -0.92 -12.33
N TYR A 148 10.66 -1.15 -11.09
CA TYR A 148 10.33 -0.06 -10.16
C TYR A 148 11.54 0.86 -9.93
N PHE A 149 12.68 0.30 -9.52
CA PHE A 149 13.89 1.10 -9.28
C PHE A 149 14.40 1.79 -10.55
N ALA A 150 14.39 1.11 -11.70
CA ALA A 150 14.77 1.72 -12.98
C ALA A 150 13.89 2.93 -13.32
N LEU A 151 12.58 2.84 -13.14
CA LEU A 151 11.66 3.97 -13.34
C LEU A 151 11.91 5.11 -12.34
N GLN A 152 12.20 4.80 -11.08
CA GLN A 152 12.52 5.83 -10.09
C GLN A 152 13.83 6.57 -10.43
N ILE A 153 14.84 5.86 -10.92
CA ILE A 153 16.12 6.47 -11.38
C ILE A 153 15.87 7.34 -12.62
N VAL A 154 15.16 6.84 -13.63
CA VAL A 154 14.84 7.57 -14.85
C VAL A 154 14.05 8.84 -14.58
N THR A 155 13.09 8.79 -13.66
CA THR A 155 12.29 9.95 -13.26
C THR A 155 13.02 10.90 -12.31
N LYS A 156 14.27 10.58 -11.94
CA LYS A 156 15.12 11.35 -11.00
C LYS A 156 14.39 11.61 -9.68
N ASN A 157 13.84 10.55 -9.07
CA ASN A 157 13.23 10.65 -7.75
C ASN A 157 14.29 10.99 -6.71
N GLN A 158 14.16 12.12 -6.04
CA GLN A 158 15.14 12.63 -5.07
C GLN A 158 15.47 11.62 -3.97
N ILE A 159 14.44 10.92 -3.46
CA ILE A 159 14.63 9.93 -2.38
C ILE A 159 15.56 8.79 -2.84
N VAL A 160 15.40 8.30 -4.07
CA VAL A 160 16.25 7.21 -4.61
C VAL A 160 17.64 7.72 -4.96
N MET A 161 17.75 8.97 -5.44
CA MET A 161 19.04 9.59 -5.73
C MET A 161 19.86 9.82 -4.45
N ASP A 162 19.23 10.29 -3.38
CA ASP A 162 19.90 10.51 -2.08
C ASP A 162 20.36 9.18 -1.47
N LEU A 163 19.54 8.12 -1.54
CA LEU A 163 19.92 6.77 -1.10
C LEU A 163 21.12 6.22 -1.91
N SER A 164 21.18 6.48 -3.21
CA SER A 164 22.31 6.03 -4.04
C SER A 164 23.61 6.78 -3.72
N LEU A 165 23.54 8.04 -3.31
CA LEU A 165 24.70 8.85 -2.92
C LEU A 165 25.27 8.44 -1.58
N ILE A 166 24.45 8.03 -0.61
CA ILE A 166 24.89 7.53 0.69
C ILE A 166 25.71 6.25 0.54
N HIS A 167 25.32 5.36 -0.39
CA HIS A 167 26.05 4.10 -0.63
C HIS A 167 27.38 4.27 -1.41
N ILE A 168 27.62 5.42 -2.02
CA ILE A 168 28.87 5.70 -2.76
C ILE A 168 29.90 6.41 -1.85
N SER A 169 29.48 6.93 -0.69
CA SER A 169 30.33 7.68 0.25
C SER A 169 30.90 6.83 1.41
N GLU A 170 30.56 5.53 1.48
CA GLU A 170 31.18 4.51 2.36
C GLU A 170 32.17 3.64 1.57
#